data_88c37826b102540f73292a41a0613553
#
_entry.id   88c37826b102540f73292a41a0613553
#
_cell.length_a   1.000
_cell.length_b   1.000
_cell.length_c   1.000
_cell.angle_alpha   90.00
_cell.angle_beta   90.00
_cell.angle_gamma   90.00
#
_symmetry.space_group_name_H-M   'P 1'
#
loop_
_entity.id
_entity.type
_entity.pdbx_description
1 polymer ?
#
loop_
_entity_poly.entity_id
_entity_poly.type
_entity_poly.pdbx_seq_one_letter_code
_entity_poly.pdbx_strand_id
1 'polypeptide(L)'
;MTVKFEKLKKTIIKCNKCPRLVKFRKKISTEKRKQYMNQTYWGKPVTGFGDINGKIMIVGLAPAAHGGTRTGRVFTGDKSSDFLYKCLHNVKISNQSNSDHVNDGLKIKNTFITPALKCVPPGDKPLNEELKNCFGYFKSEFEILKNLKIIVALGKIAFDTCVKFYRENFDYTERVKFGHGTYFKLPNNVFLMGCYHPSPRNVNTGRINEKQMTKLFKKVKELV
;
A
#
# COMPACT_ATOMS: atom_id res chain seq x y z
N MET A 1 -18.77 -6.63 1.42
CA MET A 1 -18.00 -5.48 1.97
C MET A 1 -18.81 -4.85 3.10
N THR A 2 -18.17 -4.43 4.22
CA THR A 2 -18.96 -3.81 5.30
C THR A 2 -19.36 -2.38 4.91
N VAL A 3 -20.55 -1.96 5.33
CA VAL A 3 -21.08 -0.58 5.13
C VAL A 3 -20.06 0.47 5.62
N LYS A 4 -19.35 0.17 6.71
CA LYS A 4 -18.31 1.05 7.28
C LYS A 4 -17.15 1.30 6.29
N PHE A 5 -16.67 0.28 5.59
CA PHE A 5 -15.58 0.41 4.61
C PHE A 5 -16.01 1.20 3.38
N GLU A 6 -17.21 0.97 2.86
CA GLU A 6 -17.72 1.74 1.71
C GLU A 6 -17.91 3.22 2.05
N LYS A 7 -18.40 3.55 3.25
CA LYS A 7 -18.48 4.92 3.74
C LYS A 7 -17.10 5.57 3.82
N LEU A 8 -16.11 4.85 4.37
CA LEU A 8 -14.73 5.33 4.46
C LEU A 8 -14.13 5.58 3.07
N LYS A 9 -14.31 4.66 2.10
CA LYS A 9 -13.86 4.85 0.71
C LYS A 9 -14.41 6.12 0.11
N LYS A 10 -15.72 6.37 0.24
CA LYS A 10 -16.38 7.60 -0.25
C LYS A 10 -15.76 8.86 0.36
N THR A 11 -15.44 8.82 1.66
CA THR A 11 -14.79 9.94 2.37
C THR A 11 -13.37 10.17 1.87
N ILE A 12 -12.56 9.11 1.71
CA ILE A 12 -11.19 9.21 1.19
C ILE A 12 -11.17 9.79 -0.23
N ILE A 13 -12.01 9.28 -1.13
CA ILE A 13 -12.07 9.71 -2.54
C ILE A 13 -12.36 11.21 -2.67
N LYS A 14 -13.16 11.79 -1.77
CA LYS A 14 -13.52 13.22 -1.74
C LYS A 14 -12.48 14.09 -1.03
N CYS A 15 -11.41 13.52 -0.46
CA CYS A 15 -10.45 14.27 0.35
C CYS A 15 -9.64 15.30 -0.45
N ASN A 16 -9.54 16.51 0.10
CA ASN A 16 -8.76 17.64 -0.45
C ASN A 16 -7.90 18.34 0.63
N LYS A 17 -7.54 17.66 1.73
CA LYS A 17 -6.81 18.23 2.88
C LYS A 17 -5.40 18.74 2.57
N CYS A 18 -4.76 18.25 1.49
CA CYS A 18 -3.35 18.55 1.15
C CYS A 18 -3.29 19.30 -0.19
N PRO A 19 -3.26 20.66 -0.22
CA PRO A 19 -3.33 21.43 -1.47
C PRO A 19 -2.23 21.07 -2.47
N ARG A 20 -0.98 20.83 -2.01
CA ARG A 20 0.15 20.40 -2.84
C ARG A 20 -0.14 19.07 -3.55
N LEU A 21 -0.67 18.09 -2.84
CA LEU A 21 -1.00 16.77 -3.41
C LEU A 21 -2.21 16.85 -4.34
N VAL A 22 -3.20 17.67 -4.01
CA VAL A 22 -4.36 17.93 -4.89
C VAL A 22 -3.91 18.55 -6.21
N LYS A 23 -3.07 19.58 -6.16
CA LYS A 23 -2.49 20.22 -7.35
C LYS A 23 -1.67 19.20 -8.17
N PHE A 24 -0.82 18.41 -7.52
CA PHE A 24 0.04 17.46 -8.20
C PHE A 24 -0.74 16.31 -8.86
N ARG A 25 -1.69 15.67 -8.17
CA ARG A 25 -2.50 14.60 -8.77
C ARG A 25 -3.36 15.09 -9.94
N LYS A 26 -3.88 16.35 -9.88
CA LYS A 26 -4.60 16.98 -10.99
C LYS A 26 -3.66 17.19 -12.18
N LYS A 27 -2.47 17.77 -11.94
CA LYS A 27 -1.43 17.94 -12.96
C LYS A 27 -1.13 16.63 -13.68
N ILE A 28 -0.83 15.55 -12.93
CA ILE A 28 -0.57 14.20 -13.49
C ILE A 28 -1.74 13.69 -14.34
N SER A 29 -2.97 13.96 -13.93
CA SER A 29 -4.18 13.50 -14.67
C SER A 29 -4.43 14.28 -15.95
N THR A 30 -3.97 15.53 -16.02
CA THR A 30 -4.10 16.40 -17.20
C THR A 30 -2.95 16.18 -18.18
N GLU A 31 -1.69 16.23 -17.69
CA GLU A 31 -0.49 16.13 -18.54
C GLU A 31 -0.25 14.72 -19.04
N LYS A 32 -0.67 13.71 -18.25
CA LYS A 32 -0.56 12.28 -18.57
C LYS A 32 0.88 11.87 -19.00
N ARG A 33 1.10 10.62 -19.25
CA ARG A 33 2.30 10.08 -19.87
C ARG A 33 1.99 9.74 -21.32
N LYS A 34 2.89 9.96 -22.26
CA LYS A 34 2.71 9.74 -23.69
C LYS A 34 1.99 8.41 -24.00
N GLN A 35 2.43 7.32 -23.41
CA GLN A 35 1.84 5.98 -23.61
C GLN A 35 0.41 5.81 -23.06
N TYR A 36 -0.08 6.77 -22.27
CA TYR A 36 -1.41 6.73 -21.64
C TYR A 36 -2.29 7.93 -22.03
N MET A 37 -1.94 8.66 -23.10
CA MET A 37 -2.68 9.86 -23.52
C MET A 37 -4.17 9.60 -23.76
N ASN A 38 -4.50 8.44 -24.32
CA ASN A 38 -5.88 8.04 -24.64
C ASN A 38 -6.65 7.45 -23.44
N GLN A 39 -6.01 7.37 -22.25
CA GLN A 39 -6.66 6.84 -21.07
C GLN A 39 -7.23 7.95 -20.17
N THR A 40 -8.36 7.68 -19.55
CA THR A 40 -8.90 8.53 -18.49
C THR A 40 -8.20 8.20 -17.17
N TYR A 41 -7.54 9.19 -16.58
CA TYR A 41 -6.92 9.03 -15.27
C TYR A 41 -7.95 9.19 -14.16
N TRP A 42 -7.84 8.36 -13.13
CA TRP A 42 -8.62 8.47 -11.92
C TRP A 42 -8.45 9.83 -11.21
N GLY A 43 -7.21 10.26 -10.99
CA GLY A 43 -6.85 11.59 -10.49
C GLY A 43 -7.38 11.98 -9.10
N LYS A 44 -7.97 11.03 -8.37
CA LYS A 44 -8.51 11.20 -7.00
C LYS A 44 -7.68 10.41 -5.99
N PRO A 45 -7.88 10.59 -4.67
CA PRO A 45 -7.25 9.74 -3.67
C PRO A 45 -7.54 8.25 -3.91
N VAL A 46 -6.57 7.40 -3.59
CA VAL A 46 -6.65 5.95 -3.78
C VAL A 46 -6.84 5.27 -2.44
N THR A 47 -7.85 4.42 -2.34
CA THR A 47 -8.21 3.67 -1.13
C THR A 47 -7.47 2.33 -1.07
N GLY A 48 -7.57 1.65 0.08
CA GLY A 48 -7.19 0.25 0.18
C GLY A 48 -8.06 -0.65 -0.69
N PHE A 49 -7.55 -1.85 -0.97
CA PHE A 49 -8.14 -2.86 -1.85
C PHE A 49 -7.89 -4.26 -1.27
N GLY A 50 -8.84 -5.17 -1.44
CA GLY A 50 -8.71 -6.58 -1.10
C GLY A 50 -9.71 -7.07 -0.05
N ASP A 51 -9.29 -8.09 0.71
CA ASP A 51 -10.12 -8.75 1.70
C ASP A 51 -10.06 -8.04 3.06
N ILE A 52 -11.14 -7.39 3.44
CA ILE A 52 -11.27 -6.71 4.74
C ILE A 52 -11.37 -7.66 5.94
N ASN A 53 -11.61 -8.95 5.71
CA ASN A 53 -11.58 -10.00 6.73
C ASN A 53 -10.22 -10.73 6.74
N GLY A 54 -9.29 -10.29 5.89
CA GLY A 54 -7.98 -10.87 5.72
C GLY A 54 -7.10 -10.73 6.95
N LYS A 55 -6.16 -11.66 7.10
CA LYS A 55 -5.18 -11.67 8.19
C LYS A 55 -3.89 -10.93 7.83
N ILE A 56 -3.68 -10.60 6.56
CA ILE A 56 -2.47 -9.94 6.04
C ILE A 56 -2.84 -8.52 5.60
N MET A 57 -2.07 -7.52 6.05
CA MET A 57 -2.14 -6.16 5.55
C MET A 57 -0.83 -5.80 4.86
N ILE A 58 -0.87 -5.38 3.60
CA ILE A 58 0.31 -4.86 2.89
C ILE A 58 0.19 -3.35 2.82
N VAL A 59 1.23 -2.65 3.31
CA VAL A 59 1.24 -1.18 3.36
C VAL A 59 2.33 -0.63 2.46
N GLY A 60 1.95 0.17 1.47
CA GLY A 60 2.88 0.97 0.66
C GLY A 60 2.94 2.43 1.10
N LEU A 61 3.82 3.23 0.48
CA LEU A 61 3.91 4.66 0.76
C LEU A 61 2.69 5.41 0.22
N ALA A 62 2.50 5.38 -1.09
CA ALA A 62 1.53 6.19 -1.83
C ALA A 62 1.22 5.55 -3.19
N PRO A 63 0.11 5.92 -3.85
CA PRO A 63 -0.12 5.51 -5.24
C PRO A 63 0.94 6.13 -6.17
N ALA A 64 1.43 5.36 -7.13
CA ALA A 64 2.33 5.87 -8.16
C ALA A 64 1.57 6.82 -9.14
N ALA A 65 2.28 7.81 -9.69
CA ALA A 65 1.72 8.82 -10.57
C ALA A 65 0.97 8.23 -11.78
N HIS A 66 1.59 7.29 -12.48
CA HIS A 66 1.03 6.64 -13.67
C HIS A 66 0.55 5.19 -13.41
N GLY A 67 0.57 4.75 -12.14
CA GLY A 67 -0.02 3.51 -11.63
C GLY A 67 -1.35 3.79 -10.94
N GLY A 68 -1.37 3.71 -9.60
CA GLY A 68 -2.60 3.89 -8.81
C GLY A 68 -3.32 5.23 -9.01
N THR A 69 -2.60 6.35 -9.25
CA THR A 69 -3.22 7.65 -9.57
C THR A 69 -3.92 7.64 -10.93
N ARG A 70 -3.44 6.83 -11.89
CA ARG A 70 -4.08 6.62 -13.19
C ARG A 70 -5.26 5.67 -13.07
N THR A 71 -5.08 4.53 -12.43
CA THR A 71 -6.04 3.42 -12.45
C THR A 71 -7.12 3.47 -11.36
N GLY A 72 -6.86 4.17 -10.26
CA GLY A 72 -7.77 4.23 -9.10
C GLY A 72 -7.61 3.07 -8.11
N ARG A 73 -6.72 2.09 -8.36
CA ARG A 73 -6.43 0.98 -7.47
C ARG A 73 -4.96 1.00 -7.06
N VAL A 74 -4.69 0.80 -5.76
CA VAL A 74 -3.33 0.72 -5.22
C VAL A 74 -2.53 -0.41 -5.87
N PHE A 75 -1.23 -0.22 -6.10
CA PHE A 75 -0.35 -1.18 -6.79
C PHE A 75 -0.98 -1.74 -8.08
N THR A 76 -1.34 -0.86 -9.02
CA THR A 76 -1.96 -1.25 -10.29
C THR A 76 -1.43 -0.40 -11.43
N GLY A 77 -1.00 -1.07 -12.50
CA GLY A 77 -0.61 -0.45 -13.77
C GLY A 77 0.75 0.23 -13.77
N ASP A 78 1.70 -0.23 -12.95
CA ASP A 78 3.09 0.22 -12.93
C ASP A 78 4.06 -0.94 -12.66
N LYS A 79 5.35 -0.71 -12.88
CA LYS A 79 6.39 -1.74 -12.72
C LYS A 79 6.52 -2.30 -11.30
N SER A 80 6.17 -1.51 -10.28
CA SER A 80 6.18 -2.00 -8.89
C SER A 80 5.04 -2.99 -8.64
N SER A 81 3.88 -2.74 -9.26
CA SER A 81 2.74 -3.66 -9.21
C SER A 81 3.02 -4.97 -9.95
N ASP A 82 3.63 -4.90 -11.15
CA ASP A 82 4.02 -6.09 -11.92
C ASP A 82 4.89 -7.01 -11.06
N PHE A 83 5.92 -6.44 -10.43
CA PHE A 83 6.83 -7.20 -9.58
C PHE A 83 6.14 -7.77 -8.33
N LEU A 84 5.36 -6.94 -7.63
CA LEU A 84 4.65 -7.36 -6.42
C LEU A 84 3.69 -8.51 -6.70
N TYR A 85 2.82 -8.36 -7.71
CA TYR A 85 1.81 -9.38 -7.99
C TYR A 85 2.39 -10.66 -8.56
N LYS A 86 3.50 -10.61 -9.29
CA LYS A 86 4.26 -11.81 -9.65
C LYS A 86 4.67 -12.60 -8.40
N CYS A 87 5.22 -11.92 -7.39
CA CYS A 87 5.60 -12.58 -6.13
C CYS A 87 4.40 -13.07 -5.32
N LEU A 88 3.30 -12.31 -5.28
CA LEU A 88 2.06 -12.71 -4.58
C LEU A 88 1.39 -13.90 -5.25
N HIS A 89 1.41 -13.98 -6.57
CA HIS A 89 0.90 -15.10 -7.34
C HIS A 89 1.72 -16.37 -7.09
N ASN A 90 3.05 -16.28 -7.06
CA ASN A 90 3.94 -17.41 -6.75
C ASN A 90 3.65 -18.05 -5.38
N VAL A 91 3.07 -17.30 -4.45
CA VAL A 91 2.66 -17.81 -3.13
C VAL A 91 1.14 -18.00 -3.00
N LYS A 92 0.38 -17.90 -4.09
CA LYS A 92 -1.07 -18.09 -4.13
C LYS A 92 -1.85 -17.11 -3.23
N ILE A 93 -1.35 -15.87 -3.09
CA ILE A 93 -2.07 -14.76 -2.45
C ILE A 93 -2.94 -14.07 -3.50
N SER A 94 -2.45 -13.85 -4.72
CA SER A 94 -3.26 -13.34 -5.84
C SER A 94 -3.63 -14.44 -6.83
N ASN A 95 -4.75 -14.27 -7.53
CA ASN A 95 -5.23 -15.20 -8.56
C ASN A 95 -4.48 -15.03 -9.90
N GLN A 96 -3.77 -13.93 -10.09
CA GLN A 96 -3.00 -13.60 -11.29
C GLN A 96 -1.70 -12.87 -10.93
N SER A 97 -0.74 -12.87 -11.86
CA SER A 97 0.60 -12.31 -11.66
C SER A 97 0.74 -10.84 -12.10
N ASN A 98 -0.33 -10.22 -12.57
CA ASN A 98 -0.38 -8.83 -13.03
C ASN A 98 -1.52 -8.05 -12.37
N SER A 99 -1.46 -6.73 -12.47
CA SER A 99 -2.48 -5.80 -11.99
C SER A 99 -2.48 -4.57 -12.89
N ASP A 100 -3.33 -4.57 -13.91
CA ASP A 100 -3.28 -3.61 -15.01
C ASP A 100 -4.32 -2.49 -14.88
N HIS A 101 -5.56 -2.83 -14.49
CA HIS A 101 -6.66 -1.88 -14.28
C HIS A 101 -7.69 -2.43 -13.28
N VAL A 102 -8.65 -1.57 -12.85
CA VAL A 102 -9.61 -1.92 -11.78
C VAL A 102 -10.55 -3.09 -12.13
N ASN A 103 -10.77 -3.36 -13.41
CA ASN A 103 -11.66 -4.41 -13.91
C ASN A 103 -10.90 -5.60 -14.52
N ASP A 104 -9.66 -5.83 -14.14
CA ASP A 104 -8.82 -6.91 -14.67
C ASP A 104 -9.05 -8.29 -14.04
N GLY A 105 -10.04 -8.42 -13.17
CA GLY A 105 -10.37 -9.68 -12.49
C GLY A 105 -9.44 -10.04 -11.32
N LEU A 106 -8.50 -9.16 -10.96
CA LEU A 106 -7.58 -9.39 -9.84
C LEU A 106 -8.35 -9.59 -8.52
N LYS A 107 -8.05 -10.70 -7.85
CA LYS A 107 -8.49 -11.00 -6.49
C LYS A 107 -7.28 -11.33 -5.63
N ILE A 108 -7.27 -10.85 -4.40
CA ILE A 108 -6.26 -11.19 -3.40
C ILE A 108 -6.94 -11.87 -2.22
N LYS A 109 -6.36 -13.00 -1.80
CA LYS A 109 -6.92 -13.87 -0.78
C LYS A 109 -6.34 -13.55 0.58
N ASN A 110 -7.18 -13.45 1.60
CA ASN A 110 -6.76 -13.24 3.00
C ASN A 110 -5.86 -12.01 3.19
N THR A 111 -5.94 -11.03 2.28
CA THR A 111 -4.99 -9.92 2.21
C THR A 111 -5.70 -8.62 1.87
N PHE A 112 -5.33 -7.54 2.56
CA PHE A 112 -5.73 -6.18 2.28
C PHE A 112 -4.49 -5.33 1.96
N ILE A 113 -4.53 -4.55 0.88
CA ILE A 113 -3.41 -3.68 0.47
C ILE A 113 -3.85 -2.23 0.56
N THR A 114 -3.05 -1.37 1.18
CA THR A 114 -3.35 0.06 1.27
C THR A 114 -2.09 0.93 1.20
N PRO A 115 -2.18 2.17 0.69
CA PRO A 115 -1.12 3.14 0.83
C PRO A 115 -1.28 3.93 2.14
N ALA A 116 -0.17 4.23 2.81
CA ALA A 116 -0.14 5.11 3.99
C ALA A 116 -0.64 6.52 3.64
N LEU A 117 -0.26 7.03 2.47
CA LEU A 117 -0.69 8.31 1.90
C LEU A 117 -1.61 8.07 0.69
N LYS A 118 -2.82 8.59 0.71
CA LYS A 118 -3.85 8.30 -0.31
C LYS A 118 -3.67 9.05 -1.64
N CYS A 119 -2.73 9.97 -1.72
CA CYS A 119 -2.41 10.75 -2.92
C CYS A 119 -0.92 10.64 -3.25
N VAL A 120 -0.58 10.68 -4.54
CA VAL A 120 0.80 10.70 -5.01
C VAL A 120 1.52 11.99 -4.58
N PRO A 121 2.67 11.92 -3.89
CA PRO A 121 3.49 13.09 -3.63
C PRO A 121 4.49 13.35 -4.77
N PRO A 122 4.84 14.63 -5.06
CA PRO A 122 5.90 14.95 -6.02
C PRO A 122 7.22 14.26 -5.67
N GLY A 123 7.82 13.57 -6.67
CA GLY A 123 9.10 12.86 -6.51
C GLY A 123 9.09 11.75 -5.45
N ASP A 124 7.93 11.17 -5.15
CA ASP A 124 7.72 10.15 -4.10
C ASP A 124 8.17 10.62 -2.70
N LYS A 125 8.21 11.95 -2.48
CA LYS A 125 8.63 12.58 -1.22
C LYS A 125 7.45 13.28 -0.53
N PRO A 126 6.75 12.62 0.40
CA PRO A 126 5.70 13.25 1.19
C PRO A 126 6.28 14.24 2.19
N LEU A 127 5.50 15.25 2.54
CA LEU A 127 5.76 16.11 3.70
C LEU A 127 5.19 15.45 4.96
N ASN A 128 5.78 15.76 6.12
CA ASN A 128 5.30 15.24 7.41
C ASN A 128 3.84 15.63 7.68
N GLU A 129 3.45 16.84 7.32
CA GLU A 129 2.07 17.31 7.43
C GLU A 129 1.09 16.48 6.57
N GLU A 130 1.49 16.10 5.36
CA GLU A 130 0.67 15.28 4.47
C GLU A 130 0.45 13.87 5.04
N LEU A 131 1.49 13.28 5.61
CA LEU A 131 1.40 12.00 6.33
C LEU A 131 0.48 12.14 7.55
N LYS A 132 0.60 13.22 8.34
CA LYS A 132 -0.26 13.52 9.49
C LYS A 132 -1.73 13.67 9.08
N ASN A 133 -2.00 14.47 8.04
CA ASN A 133 -3.37 14.69 7.52
C ASN A 133 -4.03 13.40 6.99
N CYS A 134 -3.21 12.47 6.46
CA CYS A 134 -3.70 11.21 5.88
C CYS A 134 -3.81 10.08 6.91
N PHE A 135 -3.14 10.20 8.05
CA PHE A 135 -3.00 9.16 9.06
C PHE A 135 -4.34 8.67 9.63
N GLY A 136 -5.32 9.57 9.81
CA GLY A 136 -6.66 9.19 10.25
C GLY A 136 -7.38 8.21 9.32
N TYR A 137 -7.13 8.29 8.02
CA TYR A 137 -7.67 7.31 7.05
C TYR A 137 -6.98 5.95 7.18
N PHE A 138 -5.65 5.95 7.36
CA PHE A 138 -4.91 4.71 7.62
C PHE A 138 -5.39 4.03 8.90
N LYS A 139 -5.57 4.80 9.99
CA LYS A 139 -6.13 4.31 11.25
C LYS A 139 -7.52 3.70 11.05
N SER A 140 -8.41 4.37 10.34
CA SER A 140 -9.77 3.88 10.07
C SER A 140 -9.78 2.59 9.24
N GLU A 141 -8.89 2.44 8.25
CA GLU A 141 -8.73 1.18 7.51
C GLU A 141 -8.20 0.06 8.42
N PHE A 142 -7.22 0.37 9.27
CA PHE A 142 -6.67 -0.59 10.22
C PHE A 142 -7.75 -1.10 11.19
N GLU A 143 -8.59 -0.22 11.73
CA GLU A 143 -9.67 -0.56 12.66
C GLU A 143 -10.75 -1.47 12.05
N ILE A 144 -10.88 -1.50 10.73
CA ILE A 144 -11.81 -2.38 10.01
C ILE A 144 -11.28 -3.81 9.93
N LEU A 145 -9.95 -4.01 9.94
CA LEU A 145 -9.29 -5.31 9.78
C LEU A 145 -9.26 -6.09 11.11
N LYS A 146 -10.39 -6.67 11.50
CA LYS A 146 -10.54 -7.35 12.81
C LYS A 146 -9.72 -8.63 12.97
N ASN A 147 -9.36 -9.29 11.86
CA ASN A 147 -8.65 -10.58 11.87
C ASN A 147 -7.14 -10.44 11.62
N LEU A 148 -6.61 -9.21 11.60
CA LEU A 148 -5.23 -8.94 11.26
C LEU A 148 -4.24 -9.71 12.15
N LYS A 149 -3.27 -10.38 11.53
CA LYS A 149 -2.18 -11.12 12.18
C LYS A 149 -0.81 -10.59 11.79
N ILE A 150 -0.68 -10.07 10.57
CA ILE A 150 0.61 -9.56 10.11
C ILE A 150 0.44 -8.34 9.18
N ILE A 151 1.33 -7.37 9.36
CA ILE A 151 1.50 -6.20 8.49
C ILE A 151 2.83 -6.35 7.75
N VAL A 152 2.80 -6.26 6.43
CA VAL A 152 3.99 -6.19 5.58
C VAL A 152 4.16 -4.76 5.09
N ALA A 153 5.18 -4.06 5.58
CA ALA A 153 5.44 -2.67 5.21
C ALA A 153 6.46 -2.60 4.07
N LEU A 154 6.03 -2.14 2.91
CA LEU A 154 6.85 -1.98 1.69
C LEU A 154 7.58 -0.64 1.73
N GLY A 155 8.79 -0.65 2.30
CA GLY A 155 9.66 0.52 2.46
C GLY A 155 9.58 1.17 3.84
N LYS A 156 10.61 2.01 4.13
CA LYS A 156 10.80 2.60 5.46
C LYS A 156 9.63 3.48 5.90
N ILE A 157 9.10 4.35 5.03
CA ILE A 157 8.01 5.28 5.41
C ILE A 157 6.73 4.50 5.74
N ALA A 158 6.41 3.44 4.99
CA ALA A 158 5.28 2.57 5.32
C ALA A 158 5.48 1.87 6.67
N PHE A 159 6.69 1.38 6.94
CA PHE A 159 7.06 0.77 8.21
C PHE A 159 6.92 1.75 9.39
N ASP A 160 7.49 2.96 9.24
CA ASP A 160 7.43 4.01 10.27
C ASP A 160 5.97 4.45 10.55
N THR A 161 5.12 4.46 9.51
CA THR A 161 3.67 4.75 9.66
C THR A 161 2.97 3.68 10.50
N CYS A 162 3.30 2.40 10.30
CA CYS A 162 2.76 1.30 11.11
C CYS A 162 3.26 1.39 12.56
N VAL A 163 4.55 1.65 12.77
CA VAL A 163 5.12 1.84 14.13
C VAL A 163 4.46 3.01 14.84
N LYS A 164 4.29 4.15 14.15
CA LYS A 164 3.58 5.32 14.68
C LYS A 164 2.16 4.96 15.12
N PHE A 165 1.42 4.19 14.30
CA PHE A 165 0.08 3.74 14.65
C PHE A 165 0.06 2.98 15.99
N TYR A 166 0.99 2.06 16.19
CA TYR A 166 1.06 1.27 17.43
C TYR A 166 1.49 2.12 18.63
N ARG A 167 2.40 3.06 18.44
CA ARG A 167 2.79 4.00 19.51
C ARG A 167 1.65 4.89 19.97
N GLU A 168 0.84 5.40 19.05
CA GLU A 168 -0.26 6.32 19.39
C GLU A 168 -1.52 5.61 19.93
N ASN A 169 -1.68 4.30 19.67
CA ASN A 169 -2.93 3.61 20.03
C ASN A 169 -2.76 2.43 20.99
N PHE A 170 -1.52 2.00 21.28
CA PHE A 170 -1.22 0.82 22.09
C PHE A 170 -0.01 1.03 23.03
N ASP A 171 0.42 2.26 23.27
CA ASP A 171 1.56 2.63 24.12
C ASP A 171 2.85 1.82 23.81
N TYR A 172 3.04 1.50 22.51
CA TYR A 172 4.16 0.70 22.06
C TYR A 172 5.46 1.50 22.09
N THR A 173 6.38 1.14 22.98
CA THR A 173 7.63 1.89 23.23
C THR A 173 8.88 1.23 22.68
N GLU A 174 8.79 -0.02 22.22
CA GLU A 174 9.97 -0.75 21.74
C GLU A 174 10.66 -0.09 20.54
N ARG A 175 11.98 -0.19 20.53
CA ARG A 175 12.80 0.28 19.39
C ARG A 175 12.85 -0.80 18.32
N VAL A 176 12.27 -0.52 17.19
CA VAL A 176 12.25 -1.40 16.02
C VAL A 176 12.97 -0.75 14.84
N LYS A 177 13.76 -1.53 14.11
CA LYS A 177 14.55 -1.05 12.97
C LYS A 177 14.05 -1.69 11.69
N PHE A 178 13.74 -0.86 10.69
CA PHE A 178 13.36 -1.33 9.37
C PHE A 178 14.49 -2.13 8.70
N GLY A 179 14.16 -3.30 8.19
CA GLY A 179 15.02 -4.16 7.37
C GLY A 179 14.18 -5.11 6.52
N HIS A 180 14.71 -5.60 5.41
CA HIS A 180 14.02 -6.61 4.60
C HIS A 180 13.98 -7.94 5.34
N GLY A 181 12.76 -8.48 5.55
CA GLY A 181 12.55 -9.74 6.26
C GLY A 181 12.66 -9.63 7.79
N THR A 182 13.04 -8.47 8.34
CA THR A 182 12.95 -8.27 9.80
C THR A 182 11.48 -8.20 10.21
N TYR A 183 11.12 -8.85 11.31
CA TYR A 183 9.77 -8.77 11.84
C TYR A 183 9.77 -8.68 13.37
N PHE A 184 8.75 -8.02 13.88
CA PHE A 184 8.56 -7.70 15.29
C PHE A 184 7.15 -8.07 15.71
N LYS A 185 7.01 -8.61 16.91
CA LYS A 185 5.71 -8.84 17.52
C LYS A 185 5.22 -7.51 18.12
N LEU A 186 4.05 -7.11 17.71
CA LEU A 186 3.38 -5.92 18.19
C LEU A 186 2.30 -6.28 19.23
N PRO A 187 1.74 -5.31 19.97
CA PRO A 187 0.53 -5.52 20.76
C PRO A 187 -0.58 -6.21 19.96
N ASN A 188 -1.50 -6.90 20.65
CA ASN A 188 -2.58 -7.69 20.06
C ASN A 188 -2.14 -8.88 19.21
N ASN A 189 -0.90 -9.40 19.43
CA ASN A 189 -0.33 -10.52 18.70
C ASN A 189 -0.28 -10.32 17.18
N VAL A 190 -0.16 -9.09 16.70
CA VAL A 190 0.08 -8.75 15.30
C VAL A 190 1.58 -8.67 15.05
N PHE A 191 2.06 -9.19 13.92
CA PHE A 191 3.45 -9.02 13.48
C PHE A 191 3.59 -7.83 12.53
N LEU A 192 4.69 -7.09 12.64
CA LEU A 192 5.11 -6.10 11.64
C LEU A 192 6.36 -6.59 10.95
N MET A 193 6.30 -6.77 9.63
CA MET A 193 7.41 -7.22 8.81
C MET A 193 7.84 -6.13 7.84
N GLY A 194 9.14 -5.81 7.82
CA GLY A 194 9.74 -4.90 6.85
C GLY A 194 10.04 -5.61 5.53
N CYS A 195 9.72 -4.96 4.42
CA CYS A 195 10.05 -5.42 3.07
C CYS A 195 10.61 -4.26 2.26
N TYR A 196 11.71 -4.44 1.52
CA TYR A 196 12.15 -3.44 0.56
C TYR A 196 11.08 -3.22 -0.50
N HIS A 197 10.84 -1.95 -0.85
CA HIS A 197 9.83 -1.59 -1.84
C HIS A 197 10.22 -2.14 -3.22
N PRO A 198 9.29 -2.79 -3.98
CA PRO A 198 9.55 -3.36 -5.30
C PRO A 198 9.62 -2.31 -6.41
N SER A 199 10.26 -1.17 -6.14
CA SER A 199 10.45 -0.14 -7.16
C SER A 199 11.47 -0.58 -8.21
N PRO A 200 11.37 -0.11 -9.46
CA PRO A 200 12.38 -0.36 -10.49
C PRO A 200 13.80 -0.06 -10.01
N ARG A 201 13.98 1.01 -9.24
CA ARG A 201 15.28 1.34 -8.66
C ARG A 201 15.84 0.22 -7.78
N ASN A 202 15.05 -0.30 -6.84
CA ASN A 202 15.50 -1.35 -5.93
C ASN A 202 15.71 -2.69 -6.65
N VAL A 203 14.88 -2.98 -7.65
CA VAL A 203 15.01 -4.20 -8.46
C VAL A 203 16.26 -4.12 -9.34
N ASN A 204 16.45 -3.02 -10.06
CA ASN A 204 17.59 -2.85 -10.98
C ASN A 204 18.94 -2.77 -10.26
N THR A 205 18.97 -2.29 -9.01
CA THR A 205 20.18 -2.26 -8.18
C THR A 205 20.41 -3.55 -7.38
N GLY A 206 19.59 -4.58 -7.60
CA GLY A 206 19.70 -5.87 -6.89
C GLY A 206 19.35 -5.82 -5.40
N ARG A 207 18.85 -4.67 -4.90
CA ARG A 207 18.45 -4.52 -3.49
C ARG A 207 17.32 -5.47 -3.11
N ILE A 208 16.44 -5.79 -4.06
CA ILE A 208 15.41 -6.81 -3.94
C ILE A 208 15.25 -7.55 -5.27
N ASN A 209 15.05 -8.86 -5.20
CA ASN A 209 14.73 -9.70 -6.34
C ASN A 209 13.49 -10.57 -6.04
N GLU A 210 12.98 -11.24 -7.08
CA GLU A 210 11.78 -12.07 -7.01
C GLU A 210 11.91 -13.19 -5.96
N LYS A 211 13.06 -13.87 -5.91
CA LYS A 211 13.32 -14.96 -4.95
C LYS A 211 13.23 -14.47 -3.50
N GLN A 212 13.84 -13.31 -3.20
CA GLN A 212 13.82 -12.71 -1.87
C GLN A 212 12.39 -12.30 -1.45
N MET A 213 11.63 -11.63 -2.31
CA MET A 213 10.27 -11.21 -2.00
C MET A 213 9.32 -12.40 -1.89
N THR A 214 9.43 -13.39 -2.77
CA THR A 214 8.64 -14.63 -2.69
C THR A 214 8.92 -15.38 -1.39
N LYS A 215 10.21 -15.49 -0.98
CA LYS A 215 10.60 -16.11 0.31
C LYS A 215 9.98 -15.36 1.48
N LEU A 216 9.99 -14.03 1.46
CA LEU A 216 9.34 -13.20 2.49
C LEU A 216 7.83 -13.50 2.57
N PHE A 217 7.11 -13.52 1.46
CA PHE A 217 5.68 -13.82 1.48
C PHE A 217 5.35 -15.28 1.82
N LYS A 218 6.24 -16.25 1.57
CA LYS A 218 6.11 -17.62 2.12
C LYS A 218 6.13 -17.56 3.66
N LYS A 219 7.10 -16.83 4.23
CA LYS A 219 7.19 -16.63 5.69
C LYS A 219 5.96 -15.92 6.27
N VAL A 220 5.42 -14.92 5.57
CA VAL A 220 4.16 -14.24 5.96
C VAL A 220 3.02 -15.24 6.07
N LYS A 221 2.90 -16.19 5.14
CA LYS A 221 1.84 -17.22 5.16
C LYS A 221 1.99 -18.21 6.31
N GLU A 222 3.21 -18.48 6.75
CA GLU A 222 3.47 -19.37 7.91
C GLU A 222 3.09 -18.72 9.24
N LEU A 223 3.05 -17.37 9.28
CA LEU A 223 2.73 -16.59 10.48
C LEU A 223 1.22 -16.29 10.64
N VAL A 224 0.34 -16.74 9.74
CA VAL A 224 -1.11 -16.51 9.73
C VAL A 224 -1.91 -17.82 9.66
#